data_c2d1fc1d9aef9415f0f3b1a37b722ced
#
_entry.id   c2d1fc1d9aef9415f0f3b1a37b722ced
#
_cell.length_a   1.000
_cell.length_b   1.000
_cell.length_c   1.000
_cell.angle_alpha   90.00
_cell.angle_beta   90.00
_cell.angle_gamma   90.00
#
_symmetry.space_group_name_H-M   'P 1'
#
loop_
_entity.id
_entity.type
_entity.pdbx_description
1 polymer ?
#
loop_
_entity_poly.entity_id
_entity_poly.type
_entity_poly.pdbx_seq_one_letter_code
_entity_poly.pdbx_strand_id
1 'polypeptide(L)'
;MRIESLLVGVLLALPVEASQCVAHSGPGTTALVELYTSEGCSSCPPADRWLATLGQRYAPGKLVPLALHVDYWDYIGWKDPYAKREFSLRQRKLSQLQRMALVYTPQVVLQGRDFRGWGTQGFDEAVARINAQPSKARLKLELHEVNEKGLDVEVSAEMVQPIDDAALYLAAYQSRLESRVAAGENRGRILTHDYVVLEWLGPFAISTRVAERRTLPLLPGARAANSGVAAFVQSRRTGEVLQALLRSAC
;
A
#
# COMPACT_ATOMS: atom_id res chain seq x y z
N MET A 1 -49.32 -43.56 -36.34
CA MET A 1 -49.27 -42.86 -35.08
C MET A 1 -47.79 -42.61 -34.77
N ARG A 2 -47.27 -41.40 -35.05
CA ARG A 2 -45.85 -41.02 -34.81
C ARG A 2 -45.79 -40.30 -33.49
N ILE A 3 -44.99 -40.83 -32.57
CA ILE A 3 -44.72 -40.22 -31.26
C ILE A 3 -43.49 -39.33 -31.46
N GLU A 4 -43.69 -38.03 -31.42
CA GLU A 4 -42.58 -37.06 -31.36
C GLU A 4 -42.12 -36.93 -29.92
N SER A 5 -40.89 -37.35 -29.66
CA SER A 5 -40.24 -37.18 -28.36
C SER A 5 -39.64 -35.74 -28.26
N LEU A 6 -40.23 -34.89 -27.45
CA LEU A 6 -39.66 -33.62 -27.02
C LEU A 6 -38.48 -33.85 -26.08
N LEU A 7 -37.27 -33.56 -26.53
CA LEU A 7 -36.07 -33.42 -25.68
C LEU A 7 -36.09 -32.06 -25.00
N VAL A 8 -36.42 -32.03 -23.71
CA VAL A 8 -36.29 -30.87 -22.85
C VAL A 8 -34.83 -30.77 -22.43
N GLY A 9 -34.08 -29.82 -23.02
CA GLY A 9 -32.73 -29.53 -22.65
C GLY A 9 -32.72 -28.75 -21.31
N VAL A 10 -32.24 -29.38 -20.23
CA VAL A 10 -31.94 -28.69 -18.95
C VAL A 10 -30.68 -27.92 -19.10
N LEU A 11 -30.76 -26.60 -19.20
CA LEU A 11 -29.62 -25.69 -19.07
C LEU A 11 -29.18 -25.67 -17.60
N LEU A 12 -28.10 -26.36 -17.28
CA LEU A 12 -27.39 -26.23 -16.04
C LEU A 12 -26.69 -24.86 -16.02
N ALA A 13 -27.24 -23.88 -15.32
CA ALA A 13 -26.56 -22.65 -15.00
C ALA A 13 -25.39 -22.99 -14.04
N LEU A 14 -24.17 -22.92 -14.54
CA LEU A 14 -22.98 -22.99 -13.69
C LEU A 14 -22.98 -21.75 -12.79
N PRO A 15 -22.75 -21.89 -11.47
CA PRO A 15 -22.58 -20.74 -10.62
C PRO A 15 -21.38 -19.95 -11.12
N VAL A 16 -21.57 -18.68 -11.46
CA VAL A 16 -20.49 -17.72 -11.65
C VAL A 16 -19.88 -17.55 -10.25
N GLU A 17 -18.75 -18.20 -9.98
CA GLU A 17 -17.97 -17.88 -8.79
C GLU A 17 -17.56 -16.42 -8.94
N ALA A 18 -18.18 -15.55 -8.13
CA ALA A 18 -17.70 -14.20 -7.94
C ALA A 18 -16.23 -14.30 -7.52
N SER A 19 -15.30 -13.78 -8.34
CA SER A 19 -13.88 -13.84 -8.06
C SER A 19 -13.63 -13.18 -6.71
N GLN A 20 -13.39 -14.02 -5.69
CA GLN A 20 -13.14 -13.51 -4.34
C GLN A 20 -11.82 -12.73 -4.37
N CYS A 21 -11.91 -11.44 -4.09
CA CYS A 21 -10.77 -10.52 -3.97
C CYS A 21 -10.03 -10.75 -2.65
N VAL A 22 -9.58 -11.97 -2.42
CA VAL A 22 -8.90 -12.37 -1.19
C VAL A 22 -7.41 -12.52 -1.44
N ALA A 23 -6.59 -12.06 -0.50
CA ALA A 23 -5.17 -12.32 -0.46
C ALA A 23 -4.75 -12.80 0.94
N HIS A 24 -3.75 -13.66 0.96
CA HIS A 24 -3.11 -14.15 2.18
C HIS A 24 -1.61 -13.87 2.11
N SER A 25 -1.02 -13.48 3.22
CA SER A 25 0.44 -13.36 3.30
C SER A 25 1.09 -14.75 3.29
N GLY A 26 2.26 -14.84 2.66
CA GLY A 26 3.07 -16.06 2.63
C GLY A 26 3.80 -16.34 3.95
N PRO A 27 4.54 -17.45 4.02
CA PRO A 27 5.32 -17.83 5.21
C PRO A 27 6.57 -16.95 5.41
N GLY A 28 7.08 -16.34 4.36
CA GLY A 28 8.18 -15.35 4.43
C GLY A 28 7.66 -13.94 4.65
N THR A 29 8.52 -13.07 5.14
CA THR A 29 8.21 -11.65 5.36
C THR A 29 8.14 -10.92 4.01
N THR A 30 7.03 -10.27 3.72
CA THR A 30 6.90 -9.36 2.57
C THR A 30 7.53 -8.01 2.91
N ALA A 31 8.39 -7.50 2.04
CA ALA A 31 9.03 -6.20 2.24
C ALA A 31 8.01 -5.05 2.08
N LEU A 32 8.03 -4.05 2.97
CA LEU A 32 7.28 -2.81 2.84
C LEU A 32 8.23 -1.68 2.46
N VAL A 33 7.89 -0.97 1.38
CA VAL A 33 8.57 0.26 0.93
C VAL A 33 7.62 1.43 1.07
N GLU A 34 8.06 2.45 1.80
CA GLU A 34 7.37 3.74 1.91
C GLU A 34 8.26 4.81 1.27
N LEU A 35 7.76 5.47 0.25
CA LEU A 35 8.39 6.65 -0.34
C LEU A 35 7.71 7.90 0.21
N TYR A 36 8.43 8.70 0.96
CA TYR A 36 8.01 10.04 1.36
C TYR A 36 8.41 11.03 0.26
N THR A 37 7.41 11.63 -0.37
CA THR A 37 7.54 12.44 -1.58
C THR A 37 6.65 13.69 -1.51
N SER A 38 6.79 14.59 -2.46
CA SER A 38 5.89 15.73 -2.65
C SER A 38 6.01 16.26 -4.07
N GLU A 39 4.90 16.72 -4.64
CA GLU A 39 4.88 17.42 -5.93
C GLU A 39 5.63 18.77 -5.88
N GLY A 40 5.80 19.36 -4.68
CA GLY A 40 6.60 20.54 -4.45
C GLY A 40 8.12 20.35 -4.58
N CYS A 41 8.58 19.14 -4.42
CA CYS A 41 10.01 18.77 -4.35
C CYS A 41 10.56 18.40 -5.73
N SER A 42 11.51 19.16 -6.30
CA SER A 42 12.05 18.93 -7.65
C SER A 42 12.92 17.68 -7.78
N SER A 43 13.47 17.17 -6.69
CA SER A 43 14.25 15.92 -6.64
C SER A 43 13.40 14.66 -6.45
N CYS A 44 12.08 14.80 -6.19
CA CYS A 44 11.19 13.69 -5.93
C CYS A 44 10.76 12.88 -7.18
N PRO A 45 10.48 13.48 -8.36
CA PRO A 45 9.97 12.74 -9.51
C PRO A 45 10.81 11.53 -9.98
N PRO A 46 12.16 11.51 -9.87
CA PRO A 46 12.92 10.28 -10.15
C PRO A 46 12.59 9.13 -9.20
N ALA A 47 12.35 9.41 -7.91
CA ALA A 47 12.00 8.39 -6.93
C ALA A 47 10.55 7.89 -7.13
N ASP A 48 9.61 8.78 -7.50
CA ASP A 48 8.25 8.41 -7.85
C ASP A 48 8.23 7.45 -9.04
N ARG A 49 8.97 7.77 -10.12
CA ARG A 49 9.11 6.86 -11.27
C ARG A 49 9.76 5.53 -10.91
N TRP A 50 10.76 5.53 -10.04
CA TRP A 50 11.36 4.29 -9.56
C TRP A 50 10.34 3.45 -8.78
N LEU A 51 9.58 4.04 -7.85
CA LEU A 51 8.54 3.34 -7.09
C LEU A 51 7.50 2.69 -8.01
N ALA A 52 7.08 3.41 -9.07
CA ALA A 52 6.12 2.91 -10.07
C ALA A 52 6.58 1.61 -10.75
N THR A 53 7.90 1.41 -10.90
CA THR A 53 8.44 0.19 -11.52
C THR A 53 8.35 -1.04 -10.61
N LEU A 54 8.23 -0.87 -9.30
CA LEU A 54 8.37 -1.97 -8.33
C LEU A 54 7.28 -3.04 -8.47
N GLY A 55 6.05 -2.64 -8.80
CA GLY A 55 4.95 -3.60 -9.00
C GLY A 55 5.14 -4.54 -10.19
N GLN A 56 5.97 -4.16 -11.17
CA GLN A 56 6.33 -5.01 -12.31
C GLN A 56 7.61 -5.80 -12.06
N ARG A 57 8.52 -5.28 -11.23
CA ARG A 57 9.81 -5.91 -10.91
C ARG A 57 9.70 -7.05 -9.91
N TYR A 58 8.73 -6.97 -9.01
CA TYR A 58 8.56 -7.95 -7.93
C TYR A 58 7.26 -8.73 -8.09
N ALA A 59 7.34 -10.04 -7.92
CA ALA A 59 6.16 -10.89 -7.88
C ALA A 59 5.25 -10.53 -6.69
N PRO A 60 3.94 -10.75 -6.81
CA PRO A 60 3.01 -10.56 -5.69
C PRO A 60 3.50 -11.24 -4.40
N GLY A 61 3.34 -10.58 -3.28
CA GLY A 61 3.78 -11.09 -1.96
C GLY A 61 5.27 -10.95 -1.67
N LYS A 62 6.06 -10.32 -2.56
CA LYS A 62 7.48 -10.04 -2.30
C LYS A 62 7.72 -8.61 -1.80
N LEU A 63 6.94 -7.65 -2.27
CA LEU A 63 7.10 -6.25 -1.93
C LEU A 63 5.75 -5.53 -1.98
N VAL A 64 5.54 -4.61 -1.04
CA VAL A 64 4.41 -3.67 -0.95
C VAL A 64 4.97 -2.26 -1.11
N PRO A 65 4.73 -1.57 -2.24
CA PRO A 65 5.12 -0.18 -2.43
C PRO A 65 4.01 0.76 -1.99
N LEU A 66 4.37 1.88 -1.31
CA LEU A 66 3.47 2.96 -0.92
C LEU A 66 4.15 4.32 -1.14
N ALA A 67 3.44 5.28 -1.76
CA ALA A 67 3.84 6.68 -1.86
C ALA A 67 3.04 7.50 -0.83
N LEU A 68 3.74 8.20 0.05
CA LEU A 68 3.15 9.05 1.08
C LEU A 68 3.56 10.49 0.81
N HIS A 69 2.62 11.30 0.34
CA HIS A 69 2.87 12.70 0.03
C HIS A 69 2.86 13.55 1.31
N VAL A 70 3.96 14.27 1.55
CA VAL A 70 4.16 15.09 2.75
C VAL A 70 3.75 16.53 2.52
N ASP A 71 3.17 17.17 3.56
CA ASP A 71 2.62 18.51 3.49
C ASP A 71 3.62 19.64 3.75
N TYR A 72 4.84 19.34 4.19
CA TYR A 72 5.81 20.38 4.56
C TYR A 72 6.50 21.03 3.35
N TRP A 73 6.10 20.73 2.12
CA TRP A 73 6.48 21.43 0.90
C TRP A 73 5.41 22.42 0.40
N ASP A 74 4.19 22.39 0.95
CA ASP A 74 3.07 23.22 0.48
C ASP A 74 3.33 24.73 0.59
N TYR A 75 4.29 25.15 1.45
CA TYR A 75 4.64 26.55 1.66
C TYR A 75 5.26 27.22 0.43
N ILE A 76 5.74 26.47 -0.57
CA ILE A 76 6.37 27.02 -1.78
C ILE A 76 5.37 27.47 -2.85
N GLY A 77 4.08 27.52 -2.51
CA GLY A 77 3.02 28.02 -3.37
C GLY A 77 2.26 26.95 -4.18
N TRP A 78 2.62 25.69 -4.04
CA TRP A 78 1.88 24.54 -4.58
C TRP A 78 1.40 23.64 -3.44
N LYS A 79 0.08 23.55 -3.32
CA LYS A 79 -0.51 22.58 -2.39
C LYS A 79 -0.66 21.25 -3.10
N ASP A 80 0.12 20.27 -2.67
CA ASP A 80 0.07 18.92 -3.21
C ASP A 80 -1.29 18.27 -2.89
N PRO A 81 -2.09 17.87 -3.91
CA PRO A 81 -3.45 17.35 -3.68
C PRO A 81 -3.49 16.03 -2.91
N TYR A 82 -2.37 15.33 -2.82
CA TYR A 82 -2.25 14.05 -2.15
C TYR A 82 -1.55 14.16 -0.79
N ALA A 83 -1.00 15.33 -0.46
CA ALA A 83 -0.28 15.53 0.79
C ALA A 83 -1.20 15.49 2.00
N LYS A 84 -0.77 14.77 3.02
CA LYS A 84 -1.45 14.69 4.30
C LYS A 84 -0.46 14.90 5.45
N ARG A 85 -0.88 15.71 6.44
CA ARG A 85 -0.09 15.95 7.65
C ARG A 85 0.27 14.66 8.38
N GLU A 86 -0.62 13.68 8.37
CA GLU A 86 -0.39 12.38 9.01
C GLU A 86 0.83 11.64 8.43
N PHE A 87 1.13 11.81 7.13
CA PHE A 87 2.30 11.22 6.49
C PHE A 87 3.60 11.88 6.93
N SER A 88 3.60 13.21 7.06
CA SER A 88 4.73 13.94 7.66
C SER A 88 4.97 13.54 9.11
N LEU A 89 3.91 13.32 9.90
CA LEU A 89 4.02 12.85 11.28
C LEU A 89 4.55 11.41 11.34
N ARG A 90 4.10 10.53 10.45
CA ARG A 90 4.60 9.15 10.34
C ARG A 90 6.09 9.13 10.00
N GLN A 91 6.51 9.91 9.01
CA GLN A 91 7.92 10.05 8.62
C GLN A 91 8.78 10.47 9.82
N ARG A 92 8.37 11.52 10.52
CA ARG A 92 9.09 12.02 11.72
C ARG A 92 9.15 10.96 12.82
N LYS A 93 8.04 10.23 13.04
CA LYS A 93 8.02 9.15 14.03
C LYS A 93 9.03 8.05 13.71
N LEU A 94 9.09 7.58 12.46
CA LEU A 94 10.06 6.57 12.03
C LEU A 94 11.50 7.10 12.15
N SER A 95 11.74 8.35 11.75
CA SER A 95 13.06 8.99 11.89
C SER A 95 13.51 9.09 13.35
N GLN A 96 12.60 9.44 14.27
CA GLN A 96 12.88 9.46 15.71
C GLN A 96 13.25 8.07 16.26
N LEU A 97 12.52 7.02 15.85
CA LEU A 97 12.82 5.63 16.25
C LEU A 97 14.21 5.19 15.79
N GLN A 98 14.69 5.73 14.67
CA GLN A 98 16.01 5.47 14.10
C GLN A 98 17.08 6.45 14.58
N ARG A 99 16.73 7.41 15.43
CA ARG A 99 17.62 8.49 15.93
C ARG A 99 18.22 9.34 14.78
N MET A 100 17.44 9.53 13.71
CA MET A 100 17.83 10.40 12.60
C MET A 100 17.64 11.87 13.02
N ALA A 101 18.60 12.71 12.64
CA ALA A 101 18.56 14.15 12.95
C ALA A 101 17.54 14.91 12.08
N LEU A 102 17.28 14.42 10.87
CA LEU A 102 16.48 15.13 9.88
C LEU A 102 15.53 14.18 9.13
N VAL A 103 14.41 14.71 8.68
CA VAL A 103 13.56 14.15 7.62
C VAL A 103 13.84 14.88 6.31
N TYR A 104 13.67 14.21 5.18
CA TYR A 104 13.94 14.77 3.86
C TYR A 104 13.06 14.11 2.81
N THR A 105 12.97 14.70 1.62
CA THR A 105 12.37 14.10 0.44
C THR A 105 13.32 14.18 -0.77
N PRO A 106 13.28 13.20 -1.68
CA PRO A 106 12.58 11.94 -1.51
C PRO A 106 13.27 11.07 -0.47
N GLN A 107 12.51 10.49 0.47
CA GLN A 107 13.03 9.52 1.43
C GLN A 107 12.39 8.17 1.19
N VAL A 108 13.20 7.15 0.96
CA VAL A 108 12.76 5.75 0.91
C VAL A 108 12.99 5.10 2.25
N VAL A 109 11.95 4.52 2.80
CA VAL A 109 11.98 3.71 4.02
C VAL A 109 11.67 2.27 3.64
N LEU A 110 12.61 1.37 3.84
CA LEU A 110 12.46 -0.08 3.62
C LEU A 110 12.34 -0.77 4.97
N GLN A 111 11.27 -1.52 5.18
CA GLN A 111 11.01 -2.28 6.40
C GLN A 111 11.08 -1.42 7.68
N GLY A 112 10.61 -0.16 7.59
CA GLY A 112 10.64 0.80 8.68
C GLY A 112 11.99 1.50 8.90
N ARG A 113 12.98 1.32 8.03
CA ARG A 113 14.32 1.92 8.12
C ARG A 113 14.67 2.76 6.90
N ASP A 114 15.32 3.91 7.11
CA ASP A 114 15.85 4.76 6.02
C ASP A 114 16.75 3.95 5.08
N PHE A 115 16.50 4.06 3.78
CA PHE A 115 17.22 3.29 2.76
C PHE A 115 17.65 4.19 1.60
N ARG A 116 18.87 4.72 1.66
CA ARG A 116 19.38 5.67 0.67
C ARG A 116 19.78 5.04 -0.66
N GLY A 117 20.07 3.76 -0.68
CA GLY A 117 20.50 3.01 -1.88
C GLY A 117 19.35 2.49 -2.75
N TRP A 118 18.18 3.14 -2.77
CA TRP A 118 16.96 2.64 -3.41
C TRP A 118 17.07 2.42 -4.93
N GLY A 119 17.90 3.19 -5.65
CA GLY A 119 18.14 3.02 -7.09
C GLY A 119 19.26 2.06 -7.46
N THR A 120 19.81 1.29 -6.53
CA THR A 120 20.94 0.38 -6.75
C THR A 120 20.56 -1.08 -6.57
N GLN A 121 21.43 -1.99 -7.00
CA GLN A 121 21.30 -3.45 -6.76
C GLN A 121 21.16 -3.78 -5.26
N GLY A 122 21.76 -2.97 -4.37
CA GLY A 122 21.64 -3.15 -2.92
C GLY A 122 20.20 -3.15 -2.41
N PHE A 123 19.27 -2.49 -3.12
CA PHE A 123 17.86 -2.54 -2.80
C PHE A 123 17.27 -3.94 -3.04
N ASP A 124 17.55 -4.56 -4.19
CA ASP A 124 17.05 -5.88 -4.54
C ASP A 124 17.61 -6.95 -3.57
N GLU A 125 18.88 -6.82 -3.20
CA GLU A 125 19.51 -7.68 -2.19
C GLU A 125 18.87 -7.52 -0.79
N ALA A 126 18.52 -6.27 -0.41
CA ALA A 126 17.85 -6.01 0.86
C ALA A 126 16.45 -6.61 0.88
N VAL A 127 15.68 -6.46 -0.20
CA VAL A 127 14.36 -7.10 -0.35
C VAL A 127 14.47 -8.62 -0.28
N ALA A 128 15.45 -9.21 -0.96
CA ALA A 128 15.67 -10.67 -0.93
C ALA A 128 15.99 -11.16 0.49
N ARG A 129 16.83 -10.43 1.25
CA ARG A 129 17.13 -10.75 2.66
C ARG A 129 15.88 -10.66 3.56
N ILE A 130 15.01 -9.65 3.35
CA ILE A 130 13.74 -9.54 4.09
C ILE A 130 12.83 -10.72 3.77
N ASN A 131 12.66 -11.06 2.49
CA ASN A 131 11.79 -12.15 2.06
C ASN A 131 12.27 -13.54 2.53
N ALA A 132 13.56 -13.70 2.82
CA ALA A 132 14.12 -14.92 3.39
C ALA A 132 13.83 -15.10 4.89
N GLN A 133 13.38 -14.03 5.58
CA GLN A 133 13.03 -14.12 6.99
C GLN A 133 11.63 -14.75 7.16
N PRO A 134 11.44 -15.63 8.16
CA PRO A 134 10.11 -16.11 8.49
C PRO A 134 9.22 -14.96 8.93
N SER A 135 7.96 -14.99 8.50
CA SER A 135 6.97 -14.00 8.90
C SER A 135 6.67 -14.08 10.39
N LYS A 136 6.54 -12.94 11.05
CA LYS A 136 6.13 -12.82 12.47
C LYS A 136 4.62 -12.62 12.65
N ALA A 137 3.89 -12.41 11.56
CA ALA A 137 2.43 -12.29 11.55
C ALA A 137 1.84 -12.89 10.27
N ARG A 138 0.59 -13.33 10.32
CA ARG A 138 -0.20 -13.76 9.17
C ARG A 138 -1.26 -12.71 8.89
N LEU A 139 -1.43 -12.35 7.62
CA LEU A 139 -2.43 -11.39 7.16
C LEU A 139 -3.38 -12.07 6.18
N LYS A 140 -4.67 -11.78 6.33
CA LYS A 140 -5.69 -11.99 5.31
C LYS A 140 -6.30 -10.63 4.98
N LEU A 141 -6.46 -10.35 3.71
CA LEU A 141 -7.08 -9.14 3.19
C LEU A 141 -8.13 -9.55 2.16
N GLU A 142 -9.36 -9.10 2.37
CA GLU A 142 -10.49 -9.34 1.49
C GLU A 142 -11.06 -8.01 1.07
N LEU A 143 -11.10 -7.78 -0.24
CA LEU A 143 -11.65 -6.57 -0.84
C LEU A 143 -12.98 -6.92 -1.49
N HIS A 144 -13.96 -6.07 -1.28
CA HIS A 144 -15.25 -6.13 -1.95
C HIS A 144 -15.29 -5.14 -3.12
N GLU A 145 -16.40 -5.04 -3.79
CA GLU A 145 -16.53 -4.14 -4.95
C GLU A 145 -16.30 -2.68 -4.56
N VAL A 146 -15.65 -1.94 -5.46
CA VAL A 146 -15.57 -0.48 -5.38
C VAL A 146 -16.96 0.09 -5.64
N ASN A 147 -17.47 0.88 -4.71
CA ASN A 147 -18.77 1.53 -4.80
C ASN A 147 -18.62 3.05 -4.63
N GLU A 148 -19.74 3.80 -4.65
CA GLU A 148 -19.73 5.27 -4.52
C GLU A 148 -19.14 5.79 -3.19
N LYS A 149 -19.14 4.96 -2.14
CA LYS A 149 -18.55 5.29 -0.83
C LYS A 149 -17.07 4.99 -0.74
N GLY A 150 -16.54 4.18 -1.66
CA GLY A 150 -15.16 3.74 -1.66
C GLY A 150 -14.99 2.24 -1.83
N LEU A 151 -14.00 1.66 -1.15
CA LEU A 151 -13.65 0.26 -1.19
C LEU A 151 -13.91 -0.39 0.17
N ASP A 152 -14.82 -1.36 0.21
CA ASP A 152 -15.08 -2.14 1.42
C ASP A 152 -13.99 -3.20 1.60
N VAL A 153 -13.44 -3.24 2.81
CA VAL A 153 -12.28 -4.05 3.16
C VAL A 153 -12.54 -4.83 4.44
N GLU A 154 -12.23 -6.12 4.42
CA GLU A 154 -12.07 -6.93 5.61
C GLU A 154 -10.60 -7.35 5.73
N VAL A 155 -10.00 -7.14 6.89
CA VAL A 155 -8.63 -7.53 7.18
C VAL A 155 -8.56 -8.30 8.50
N SER A 156 -7.75 -9.33 8.53
CA SER A 156 -7.36 -9.96 9.80
C SER A 156 -5.85 -10.13 9.86
N ALA A 157 -5.33 -9.94 11.07
CA ALA A 157 -3.92 -10.17 11.39
C ALA A 157 -3.82 -11.09 12.60
N GLU A 158 -2.93 -12.06 12.53
CA GLU A 158 -2.64 -13.03 13.60
C GLU A 158 -1.13 -13.06 13.84
N MET A 159 -0.70 -12.89 15.08
CA MET A 159 0.70 -12.97 15.46
C MET A 159 1.16 -14.43 15.53
N VAL A 160 2.31 -14.75 14.94
CA VAL A 160 2.94 -16.08 15.06
C VAL A 160 3.46 -16.27 16.48
N GLN A 161 3.99 -15.20 17.07
CA GLN A 161 4.38 -15.12 18.47
C GLN A 161 3.97 -13.75 19.01
N PRO A 162 3.54 -13.60 20.26
CA PRO A 162 3.25 -12.30 20.85
C PRO A 162 4.45 -11.36 20.76
N ILE A 163 4.20 -10.15 20.27
CA ILE A 163 5.18 -9.06 20.24
C ILE A 163 4.51 -7.85 20.86
N ASP A 164 5.11 -7.32 21.91
CA ASP A 164 4.63 -6.12 22.55
C ASP A 164 4.64 -4.94 21.57
N ASP A 165 3.64 -4.08 21.68
CA ASP A 165 3.47 -2.90 20.83
C ASP A 165 3.28 -3.15 19.33
N ALA A 166 2.91 -4.38 18.92
CA ALA A 166 2.51 -4.64 17.56
C ALA A 166 1.17 -3.97 17.23
N ALA A 167 1.07 -3.43 16.03
CA ALA A 167 -0.18 -2.85 15.53
C ALA A 167 -0.37 -3.15 14.04
N LEU A 168 -1.64 -3.34 13.65
CA LEU A 168 -2.08 -3.43 12.26
C LEU A 168 -2.32 -2.01 11.73
N TYR A 169 -1.94 -1.80 10.49
CA TYR A 169 -2.22 -0.60 9.69
C TYR A 169 -2.83 -0.98 8.36
N LEU A 170 -3.69 -0.10 7.84
CA LEU A 170 -4.28 -0.19 6.51
C LEU A 170 -3.96 1.08 5.73
N ALA A 171 -3.67 0.93 4.45
CA ALA A 171 -3.46 2.04 3.52
C ALA A 171 -4.23 1.77 2.22
N ALA A 172 -5.27 2.58 1.93
CA ALA A 172 -5.88 2.57 0.62
C ALA A 172 -5.02 3.40 -0.33
N TYR A 173 -4.71 2.85 -1.49
CA TYR A 173 -3.90 3.53 -2.51
C TYR A 173 -4.59 3.60 -3.85
N GLN A 174 -4.20 4.61 -4.65
CA GLN A 174 -4.50 4.69 -6.06
C GLN A 174 -3.22 4.86 -6.88
N SER A 175 -3.25 4.33 -8.09
CA SER A 175 -2.20 4.42 -9.09
C SER A 175 -2.69 5.14 -10.34
N ARG A 176 -1.75 5.54 -11.22
CA ARG A 176 -1.99 6.28 -12.46
C ARG A 176 -2.69 7.61 -12.21
N LEU A 177 -2.34 8.26 -11.12
CA LEU A 177 -2.79 9.62 -10.84
C LEU A 177 -1.92 10.61 -11.60
N GLU A 178 -2.54 11.67 -12.12
CA GLU A 178 -1.87 12.72 -12.88
C GLU A 178 -2.17 14.09 -12.26
N SER A 179 -1.14 14.93 -12.13
CA SER A 179 -1.27 16.31 -11.68
C SER A 179 -0.56 17.27 -12.61
N ARG A 180 -1.20 18.42 -12.92
CA ARG A 180 -0.58 19.58 -13.55
C ARG A 180 -0.10 20.54 -12.48
N VAL A 181 1.18 20.54 -12.21
CA VAL A 181 1.75 21.39 -11.17
C VAL A 181 1.78 22.85 -11.64
N ALA A 182 1.05 23.72 -10.95
CA ALA A 182 0.90 25.14 -11.35
C ALA A 182 1.90 26.08 -10.68
N ALA A 183 2.56 25.65 -9.57
CA ALA A 183 3.52 26.49 -8.84
C ALA A 183 4.61 25.63 -8.18
N GLY A 184 5.54 26.24 -7.44
CA GLY A 184 6.64 25.56 -6.77
C GLY A 184 7.75 25.11 -7.73
N GLU A 185 8.65 24.25 -7.27
CA GLU A 185 9.83 23.82 -8.02
C GLU A 185 9.52 22.99 -9.27
N ASN A 186 8.38 22.31 -9.30
CA ASN A 186 7.93 21.50 -10.44
C ASN A 186 6.90 22.22 -11.32
N ARG A 187 6.77 23.56 -11.22
CA ARG A 187 5.84 24.35 -12.02
C ARG A 187 5.92 24.01 -13.50
N GLY A 188 4.74 23.82 -14.12
CA GLY A 188 4.58 23.52 -15.54
C GLY A 188 4.78 22.06 -15.91
N ARG A 189 5.14 21.20 -14.97
CA ARG A 189 5.28 19.77 -15.22
C ARG A 189 3.93 19.06 -15.07
N ILE A 190 3.77 17.95 -15.80
CA ILE A 190 2.77 16.94 -15.56
C ILE A 190 3.48 15.81 -14.84
N LEU A 191 3.03 15.51 -13.63
CA LEU A 191 3.55 14.42 -12.80
C LEU A 191 2.57 13.28 -12.79
N THR A 192 3.10 12.06 -12.83
CA THR A 192 2.32 10.83 -12.72
C THR A 192 2.76 10.06 -11.48
N HIS A 193 1.81 9.52 -10.75
CA HIS A 193 2.05 8.88 -9.47
C HIS A 193 1.37 7.51 -9.39
N ASP A 194 2.06 6.56 -8.79
CA ASP A 194 1.59 5.22 -8.51
C ASP A 194 1.68 4.92 -7.01
N TYR A 195 0.80 4.04 -6.54
CA TYR A 195 0.74 3.61 -5.13
C TYR A 195 0.53 4.75 -4.12
N VAL A 196 -0.11 5.84 -4.56
CA VAL A 196 -0.38 7.02 -3.72
C VAL A 196 -1.36 6.65 -2.62
N VAL A 197 -0.93 6.76 -1.38
CA VAL A 197 -1.80 6.50 -0.23
C VAL A 197 -2.77 7.66 -0.07
N LEU A 198 -4.06 7.33 -0.11
CA LEU A 198 -5.16 8.30 0.03
C LEU A 198 -5.85 8.20 1.37
N GLU A 199 -5.82 7.02 1.99
CA GLU A 199 -6.39 6.81 3.31
C GLU A 199 -5.46 5.94 4.15
N TRP A 200 -5.34 6.29 5.42
CA TRP A 200 -4.47 5.62 6.37
C TRP A 200 -5.21 5.34 7.65
N LEU A 201 -5.30 4.08 8.06
CA LEU A 201 -5.96 3.67 9.28
C LEU A 201 -5.02 2.91 10.20
N GLY A 202 -5.24 3.05 11.48
CA GLY A 202 -4.44 2.46 12.55
C GLY A 202 -3.72 3.53 13.37
N PRO A 203 -2.97 3.13 14.40
CA PRO A 203 -2.66 1.75 14.78
C PRO A 203 -3.83 1.01 15.41
N PHE A 204 -4.13 -0.20 14.93
CA PHE A 204 -5.01 -1.14 15.64
C PHE A 204 -4.12 -2.08 16.45
N ALA A 205 -4.19 -1.99 17.77
CA ALA A 205 -3.35 -2.79 18.65
C ALA A 205 -3.62 -4.29 18.46
N ILE A 206 -2.55 -5.07 18.41
CA ILE A 206 -2.64 -6.52 18.25
C ILE A 206 -1.79 -7.22 19.31
N SER A 207 -2.40 -8.07 20.11
CA SER A 207 -1.69 -8.98 21.03
C SER A 207 -1.51 -10.37 20.39
N THR A 208 -2.60 -10.99 19.98
CA THR A 208 -2.60 -12.30 19.30
C THR A 208 -3.29 -12.21 17.95
N ARG A 209 -4.48 -11.60 17.89
CA ARG A 209 -5.28 -11.45 16.68
C ARG A 209 -6.07 -10.14 16.72
N VAL A 210 -6.26 -9.54 15.55
CA VAL A 210 -7.17 -8.41 15.32
C VAL A 210 -7.88 -8.63 13.98
N ALA A 211 -9.13 -8.19 13.89
CA ALA A 211 -9.89 -8.16 12.64
C ALA A 211 -10.63 -6.82 12.56
N GLU A 212 -10.62 -6.23 11.37
CA GLU A 212 -11.24 -4.96 11.09
C GLU A 212 -12.04 -5.03 9.79
N ARG A 213 -13.18 -4.35 9.77
CA ARG A 213 -13.97 -4.12 8.56
C ARG A 213 -14.16 -2.62 8.39
N ARG A 214 -13.80 -2.09 7.22
CA ARG A 214 -13.83 -0.65 6.93
C ARG A 214 -14.28 -0.40 5.50
N THR A 215 -14.91 0.75 5.28
CA THR A 215 -15.05 1.35 3.96
C THR A 215 -13.99 2.43 3.82
N LEU A 216 -13.09 2.29 2.87
CA LEU A 216 -11.97 3.20 2.62
C LEU A 216 -12.35 4.14 1.47
N PRO A 217 -12.41 5.46 1.69
CA PRO A 217 -12.73 6.41 0.64
C PRO A 217 -11.65 6.40 -0.45
N LEU A 218 -12.08 6.54 -1.70
CA LEU A 218 -11.23 6.70 -2.87
C LEU A 218 -11.52 8.05 -3.54
N LEU A 219 -10.61 8.51 -4.39
CA LEU A 219 -10.86 9.73 -5.17
C LEU A 219 -12.04 9.52 -6.13
N PRO A 220 -12.79 10.59 -6.46
CA PRO A 220 -13.84 10.52 -7.46
C PRO A 220 -13.32 9.96 -8.79
N GLY A 221 -14.06 9.04 -9.38
CA GLY A 221 -13.67 8.37 -10.62
C GLY A 221 -12.62 7.25 -10.45
N ALA A 222 -12.32 6.85 -9.21
CA ALA A 222 -11.47 5.68 -8.95
C ALA A 222 -11.99 4.43 -9.66
N ARG A 223 -11.07 3.62 -10.18
CA ARG A 223 -11.37 2.35 -10.81
C ARG A 223 -10.69 1.22 -10.03
N ALA A 224 -11.35 0.07 -9.94
CA ALA A 224 -10.77 -1.12 -9.33
C ALA A 224 -9.35 -1.41 -9.83
N ALA A 225 -9.14 -1.35 -11.14
CA ALA A 225 -7.84 -1.61 -11.78
C ALA A 225 -6.69 -0.69 -11.33
N ASN A 226 -6.99 0.47 -10.74
CA ASN A 226 -6.00 1.45 -10.28
C ASN A 226 -5.99 1.63 -8.77
N SER A 227 -6.78 0.87 -8.04
CA SER A 227 -6.98 1.03 -6.60
C SER A 227 -6.65 -0.26 -5.87
N GLY A 228 -6.36 -0.15 -4.59
CA GLY A 228 -6.14 -1.31 -3.76
C GLY A 228 -5.85 -0.93 -2.31
N VAL A 229 -5.55 -1.94 -1.53
CA VAL A 229 -5.23 -1.80 -0.11
C VAL A 229 -3.95 -2.54 0.20
N ALA A 230 -3.11 -1.89 0.98
CA ALA A 230 -2.03 -2.51 1.71
C ALA A 230 -2.43 -2.66 3.18
N ALA A 231 -2.12 -3.82 3.76
CA ALA A 231 -2.21 -4.09 5.18
C ALA A 231 -0.84 -4.50 5.70
N PHE A 232 -0.43 -4.03 6.85
CA PHE A 232 0.83 -4.47 7.44
C PHE A 232 0.79 -4.41 8.97
N VAL A 233 1.56 -5.30 9.59
CA VAL A 233 1.79 -5.31 11.04
C VAL A 233 3.17 -4.75 11.32
N GLN A 234 3.24 -3.79 12.25
CA GLN A 234 4.47 -3.09 12.61
C GLN A 234 4.62 -2.98 14.12
N SER A 235 5.84 -3.15 14.63
CA SER A 235 6.17 -2.79 16.01
C SER A 235 6.22 -1.27 16.17
N ARG A 236 5.37 -0.71 17.02
CA ARG A 236 5.35 0.73 17.30
C ARG A 236 6.59 1.20 18.07
N ARG A 237 7.27 0.29 18.76
CA ARG A 237 8.47 0.56 19.53
C ARG A 237 9.74 0.64 18.69
N THR A 238 9.85 -0.24 17.66
CA THR A 238 11.07 -0.34 16.85
C THR A 238 10.91 0.20 15.44
N GLY A 239 9.67 0.32 14.95
CA GLY A 239 9.36 0.63 13.57
C GLY A 239 9.53 -0.56 12.62
N GLU A 240 9.97 -1.75 13.09
CA GLU A 240 10.12 -2.95 12.27
C GLU A 240 8.76 -3.42 11.73
N VAL A 241 8.68 -3.67 10.42
CA VAL A 241 7.50 -4.29 9.78
C VAL A 241 7.61 -5.81 9.94
N LEU A 242 6.59 -6.41 10.53
CA LEU A 242 6.55 -7.83 10.89
C LEU A 242 5.96 -8.70 9.77
N GLN A 243 5.07 -8.13 8.99
CA GLN A 243 4.50 -8.68 7.76
C GLN A 243 3.78 -7.57 7.00
N ALA A 244 3.72 -7.69 5.67
CA ALA A 244 2.91 -6.83 4.81
C ALA A 244 2.16 -7.64 3.75
N LEU A 245 1.05 -7.09 3.27
CA LEU A 245 0.21 -7.69 2.25
C LEU A 245 -0.41 -6.58 1.41
N LEU A 246 -0.44 -6.77 0.10
CA LEU A 246 -1.10 -5.85 -0.83
C LEU A 246 -2.10 -6.62 -1.67
N ARG A 247 -3.28 -6.03 -1.88
CA ARG A 247 -4.27 -6.52 -2.81
C ARG A 247 -4.81 -5.35 -3.64
N SER A 248 -4.74 -5.48 -4.96
CA SER A 248 -5.47 -4.59 -5.88
C SER A 248 -6.96 -4.91 -5.81
N ALA A 249 -7.81 -3.92 -5.98
CA ALA A 249 -9.25 -4.13 -6.10
C ALA A 249 -9.55 -4.96 -7.36
N CYS A 250 -10.62 -5.71 -7.32
CA CYS A 250 -11.06 -6.57 -8.43
C CYS A 250 -12.07 -5.91 -9.35
#